data_0bf77569aa08830495c73563118891f0
#
_entry.id   0bf77569aa08830495c73563118891f0
#
_cell.length_a   1.000
_cell.length_b   1.000
_cell.length_c   1.000
_cell.angle_alpha   90.00
_cell.angle_beta   90.00
_cell.angle_gamma   90.00
#
_symmetry.space_group_name_H-M   'P 1'
#
loop_
_entity.id
_entity.type
_entity.pdbx_description
1 polymer ?
#
loop_
_entity_poly.entity_id
_entity_poly.type
_entity_poly.pdbx_seq_one_letter_code
_entity_poly.pdbx_strand_id
1 'polypeptide(L)'
;MFMGNGGLLLEEEKESRRFYRLSLWWVEHRALLRRLGYGMFITVDAVVLLFALYQLLDAFALSYDQEQRVVYEMVVQGQSDLRSYTLANKAESLEIAEARVISIGGDRYDLYATLTNPNDDWWAEVAYTFNTDIGATESATGFILPAQEKPIVEFAFESGVPVSSADLVIGEVIWHRVDPHMIDDYETFASEHLNLVIENAQFTKEVNVNNDAYGRSSFTVTNKTAYSYYEPTFYVLLKRGSSVVGVNRATLSQLESGERADVVMNWFGTLPSVSEVEIVSELNVFDLSVYKALEGESTRDTRERVFQR
;
A
#
# COMPACT_ATOMS: atom_id res chain seq x y z
N MET A 1 53.25 71.05 42.54
CA MET A 1 53.33 70.74 41.13
C MET A 1 51.92 70.62 40.61
N PHE A 2 51.36 71.75 40.16
CA PHE A 2 49.99 71.84 39.65
C PHE A 2 50.13 72.17 38.12
N MET A 3 49.91 71.21 37.27
CA MET A 3 49.72 71.42 35.83
C MET A 3 48.69 70.41 35.34
N GLY A 4 47.54 70.89 34.84
CA GLY A 4 46.64 70.00 34.18
C GLY A 4 45.19 70.45 33.98
N ASN A 5 44.79 71.68 34.26
CA ASN A 5 43.39 72.11 34.08
C ASN A 5 43.11 73.03 32.87
N GLY A 6 44.13 73.51 32.17
CA GLY A 6 43.96 74.46 31.07
C GLY A 6 43.45 73.88 29.74
N GLY A 7 43.66 72.57 29.48
CA GLY A 7 43.23 71.92 28.25
C GLY A 7 41.75 71.61 28.18
N LEU A 8 41.19 71.15 29.28
CA LEU A 8 39.75 70.79 29.39
C LEU A 8 38.83 72.01 29.26
N LEU A 9 39.21 73.13 29.89
CA LEU A 9 38.43 74.37 29.80
C LEU A 9 38.42 74.96 28.36
N LEU A 10 39.48 74.80 27.61
CA LEU A 10 39.58 75.27 26.23
C LEU A 10 38.75 74.35 25.20
N GLU A 11 38.57 73.11 25.51
CA GLU A 11 37.71 72.21 24.76
C GLU A 11 36.21 72.48 25.01
N GLU A 12 35.82 72.62 26.30
CA GLU A 12 34.46 72.96 26.60
C GLU A 12 34.06 74.34 26.03
N GLU A 13 34.96 75.31 26.04
CA GLU A 13 34.67 76.62 25.40
C GLU A 13 34.55 76.55 23.89
N LYS A 14 35.31 75.69 23.22
CA LYS A 14 35.16 75.43 21.78
C LYS A 14 33.86 74.72 21.43
N GLU A 15 33.46 73.78 22.22
CA GLU A 15 32.21 73.05 21.99
C GLU A 15 30.99 73.97 22.22
N SER A 16 31.02 74.74 23.32
CA SER A 16 29.96 75.71 23.58
C SER A 16 29.82 76.78 22.49
N ARG A 17 30.94 77.28 21.91
CA ARG A 17 30.93 78.24 20.81
C ARG A 17 30.46 77.63 19.50
N ARG A 18 30.71 76.30 19.24
CA ARG A 18 30.17 75.59 18.07
C ARG A 18 28.66 75.40 18.24
N PHE A 19 28.19 75.00 19.39
CA PHE A 19 26.78 74.85 19.69
C PHE A 19 26.02 76.17 19.55
N TYR A 20 26.59 77.24 20.05
CA TYR A 20 25.97 78.58 19.96
C TYR A 20 25.88 79.09 18.52
N ARG A 21 26.89 78.86 17.72
CA ARG A 21 26.84 79.19 16.28
C ARG A 21 25.84 78.36 15.52
N LEU A 22 25.75 77.11 15.82
CA LEU A 22 24.78 76.18 15.20
C LEU A 22 23.33 76.53 15.56
N SER A 23 23.10 76.90 16.85
CA SER A 23 21.78 77.31 17.30
C SER A 23 21.34 78.67 16.71
N LEU A 24 22.25 79.65 16.59
CA LEU A 24 22.00 80.91 15.91
C LEU A 24 21.67 80.68 14.39
N TRP A 25 22.48 79.90 13.74
CA TRP A 25 22.24 79.58 12.32
C TRP A 25 20.89 78.86 12.14
N TRP A 26 20.51 77.96 13.05
CA TRP A 26 19.22 77.25 13.03
C TRP A 26 18.03 78.21 13.25
N VAL A 27 18.14 79.14 14.14
CA VAL A 27 17.11 80.17 14.38
C VAL A 27 16.98 81.10 13.17
N GLU A 28 18.09 81.55 12.63
CA GLU A 28 18.14 82.45 11.47
C GLU A 28 17.53 81.81 10.20
N HIS A 29 17.78 80.48 10.02
CA HIS A 29 17.30 79.75 8.82
C HIS A 29 16.03 78.92 9.12
N ARG A 30 15.41 79.07 10.25
CA ARG A 30 14.23 78.27 10.66
C ARG A 30 13.12 78.26 9.63
N ALA A 31 12.81 79.37 8.99
CA ALA A 31 11.75 79.42 7.98
C ALA A 31 12.12 78.69 6.69
N LEU A 32 13.39 78.72 6.32
CA LEU A 32 13.92 78.02 5.14
C LEU A 32 14.02 76.51 5.36
N LEU A 33 14.53 76.09 6.55
CA LEU A 33 14.60 74.69 6.94
C LEU A 33 13.20 74.04 7.03
N ARG A 34 12.22 74.82 7.51
CA ARG A 34 10.84 74.35 7.59
C ARG A 34 10.23 74.14 6.19
N ARG A 35 10.52 75.06 5.23
CA ARG A 35 10.07 74.91 3.84
C ARG A 35 10.79 73.72 3.16
N LEU A 36 12.09 73.55 3.40
CA LEU A 36 12.84 72.40 2.88
C LEU A 36 12.32 71.07 3.47
N GLY A 37 12.04 71.03 4.77
CA GLY A 37 11.45 69.86 5.44
C GLY A 37 10.09 69.49 4.84
N TYR A 38 9.19 70.48 4.64
CA TYR A 38 7.91 70.20 3.97
C TYR A 38 8.10 69.77 2.49
N GLY A 39 9.02 70.41 1.76
CA GLY A 39 9.32 70.00 0.37
C GLY A 39 9.84 68.57 0.31
N MET A 40 10.76 68.21 1.20
CA MET A 40 11.30 66.83 1.28
C MET A 40 10.19 65.83 1.61
N PHE A 41 9.34 66.18 2.61
CA PHE A 41 8.23 65.29 3.01
C PHE A 41 7.25 65.05 1.83
N ILE A 42 6.85 66.14 1.14
CA ILE A 42 5.95 66.05 -0.04
C ILE A 42 6.60 65.21 -1.15
N THR A 43 7.92 65.35 -1.35
CA THR A 43 8.61 64.56 -2.40
C THR A 43 8.62 63.07 -2.04
N VAL A 44 8.92 62.72 -0.79
CA VAL A 44 8.88 61.34 -0.33
C VAL A 44 7.48 60.75 -0.47
N ASP A 45 6.46 61.52 -0.06
CA ASP A 45 5.07 61.09 -0.11
C ASP A 45 4.61 60.88 -1.58
N ALA A 46 5.00 61.77 -2.47
CA ALA A 46 4.72 61.65 -3.92
C ALA A 46 5.39 60.39 -4.52
N VAL A 47 6.64 60.09 -4.13
CA VAL A 47 7.33 58.87 -4.60
C VAL A 47 6.64 57.58 -4.09
N VAL A 48 6.23 57.58 -2.82
CA VAL A 48 5.50 56.43 -2.24
C VAL A 48 4.15 56.26 -2.94
N LEU A 49 3.43 57.34 -3.18
CA LEU A 49 2.14 57.31 -3.92
C LEU A 49 2.31 56.78 -5.36
N LEU A 50 3.32 57.24 -6.08
CA LEU A 50 3.62 56.78 -7.43
C LEU A 50 3.99 55.29 -7.43
N PHE A 51 4.77 54.88 -6.47
CA PHE A 51 5.12 53.44 -6.30
C PHE A 51 3.88 52.59 -6.02
N ALA A 52 3.02 53.06 -5.10
CA ALA A 52 1.79 52.33 -4.78
C ALA A 52 0.85 52.24 -6.00
N LEU A 53 0.74 53.35 -6.76
CA LEU A 53 -0.04 53.38 -8.01
C LEU A 53 0.53 52.44 -9.06
N TYR A 54 1.86 52.38 -9.20
CA TYR A 54 2.55 51.46 -10.09
C TYR A 54 2.25 50.01 -9.74
N GLN A 55 2.39 49.66 -8.45
CA GLN A 55 2.10 48.31 -7.96
C GLN A 55 0.63 47.91 -8.20
N LEU A 56 -0.29 48.86 -7.99
CA LEU A 56 -1.71 48.64 -8.25
C LEU A 56 -1.99 48.38 -9.74
N LEU A 57 -1.38 49.16 -10.62
CA LEU A 57 -1.51 48.97 -12.07
C LEU A 57 -0.85 47.67 -12.54
N ASP A 58 0.29 47.32 -11.98
CA ASP A 58 0.97 46.07 -12.28
C ASP A 58 0.09 44.88 -11.90
N ALA A 59 -0.40 44.84 -10.65
CA ALA A 59 -1.21 43.74 -10.14
C ALA A 59 -2.55 43.55 -10.89
N PHE A 60 -3.20 44.62 -11.29
CA PHE A 60 -4.56 44.55 -11.87
C PHE A 60 -4.64 44.72 -13.39
N ALA A 61 -3.65 45.32 -14.04
CA ALA A 61 -3.71 45.63 -15.45
C ALA A 61 -2.57 45.05 -16.30
N LEU A 62 -1.39 44.85 -15.73
CA LEU A 62 -0.24 44.36 -16.49
C LEU A 62 0.06 42.88 -16.23
N SER A 63 0.03 42.44 -14.97
CA SER A 63 0.43 41.08 -14.59
C SER A 63 -0.75 40.12 -14.46
N TYR A 64 -2.00 40.62 -14.31
CA TYR A 64 -3.18 39.80 -14.05
C TYR A 64 -3.38 38.66 -15.06
N ASP A 65 -3.31 38.95 -16.34
CA ASP A 65 -3.51 37.97 -17.40
C ASP A 65 -2.36 36.94 -17.46
N GLN A 66 -1.15 37.35 -17.11
CA GLN A 66 0.01 36.42 -17.09
C GLN A 66 -0.05 35.50 -15.89
N GLU A 67 -0.39 36.04 -14.72
CA GLU A 67 -0.56 35.22 -13.52
C GLU A 67 -1.69 34.20 -13.66
N GLN A 68 -2.83 34.62 -14.24
CA GLN A 68 -3.93 33.71 -14.53
C GLN A 68 -3.52 32.57 -15.49
N ARG A 69 -2.72 32.86 -16.50
CA ARG A 69 -2.20 31.85 -17.43
C ARG A 69 -1.25 30.88 -16.73
N VAL A 70 -0.32 31.39 -15.92
CA VAL A 70 0.63 30.54 -15.16
C VAL A 70 -0.11 29.63 -14.20
N VAL A 71 -1.11 30.15 -13.47
CA VAL A 71 -1.95 29.33 -12.58
C VAL A 71 -2.72 28.28 -13.37
N TYR A 72 -3.30 28.66 -14.50
CA TYR A 72 -4.03 27.72 -15.36
C TYR A 72 -3.10 26.65 -15.93
N GLU A 73 -1.91 27.00 -16.41
CA GLU A 73 -0.91 26.06 -16.92
C GLU A 73 -0.43 25.10 -15.81
N MET A 74 -0.16 25.61 -14.60
CA MET A 74 0.19 24.77 -13.46
C MET A 74 -0.90 23.75 -13.10
N VAL A 75 -2.16 24.19 -13.10
CA VAL A 75 -3.30 23.30 -12.80
C VAL A 75 -3.48 22.27 -13.92
N VAL A 76 -3.42 22.68 -15.17
CA VAL A 76 -3.63 21.77 -16.32
C VAL A 76 -2.46 20.80 -16.49
N GLN A 77 -1.22 21.27 -16.40
CA GLN A 77 -0.04 20.42 -16.52
C GLN A 77 0.09 19.48 -15.31
N GLY A 78 -0.09 20.01 -14.09
CA GLY A 78 -0.07 19.19 -12.88
C GLY A 78 -1.13 18.09 -12.87
N GLN A 79 -2.34 18.37 -13.38
CA GLN A 79 -3.37 17.32 -13.52
C GLN A 79 -3.04 16.30 -14.62
N SER A 80 -2.46 16.74 -15.76
CA SER A 80 -2.05 15.82 -16.82
C SER A 80 -0.89 14.91 -16.37
N ASP A 81 0.07 15.44 -15.62
CA ASP A 81 1.21 14.70 -15.12
C ASP A 81 0.78 13.68 -14.04
N LEU A 82 -0.11 14.08 -13.12
CA LEU A 82 -0.68 13.18 -12.12
C LEU A 82 -1.53 12.07 -12.79
N ARG A 83 -2.31 12.41 -13.81
CA ARG A 83 -3.11 11.42 -14.54
C ARG A 83 -2.22 10.44 -15.30
N SER A 84 -1.19 10.92 -15.99
CA SER A 84 -0.24 10.05 -16.71
C SER A 84 0.52 9.14 -15.75
N TYR A 85 0.94 9.68 -14.61
CA TYR A 85 1.57 8.91 -13.53
C TYR A 85 0.62 7.83 -12.98
N THR A 86 -0.63 8.18 -12.68
CA THR A 86 -1.63 7.24 -12.17
C THR A 86 -1.92 6.14 -13.19
N LEU A 87 -2.03 6.48 -14.49
CA LEU A 87 -2.27 5.50 -15.55
C LEU A 87 -1.06 4.58 -15.77
N ALA A 88 0.16 5.10 -15.63
CA ALA A 88 1.39 4.30 -15.77
C ALA A 88 1.65 3.39 -14.57
N ASN A 89 1.11 3.72 -13.39
CA ASN A 89 1.33 2.98 -12.15
C ASN A 89 0.07 2.30 -11.61
N LYS A 90 -0.99 2.20 -12.40
CA LYS A 90 -2.18 1.43 -11.99
C LYS A 90 -1.89 -0.07 -12.05
N ALA A 91 -2.55 -0.83 -11.19
CA ALA A 91 -2.50 -2.28 -11.26
C ALA A 91 -3.03 -2.80 -12.62
N GLU A 92 -2.36 -3.79 -13.16
CA GLU A 92 -2.84 -4.60 -14.28
C GLU A 92 -3.94 -5.55 -13.80
N SER A 93 -4.82 -5.94 -14.73
CA SER A 93 -5.93 -6.85 -14.41
C SER A 93 -5.41 -8.23 -14.03
N LEU A 94 -6.10 -8.89 -13.11
CA LEU A 94 -5.84 -10.27 -12.76
C LEU A 94 -6.08 -11.19 -13.97
N GLU A 95 -5.25 -12.21 -14.09
CA GLU A 95 -5.38 -13.23 -15.12
C GLU A 95 -6.06 -14.47 -14.54
N ILE A 96 -7.00 -15.05 -15.28
CA ILE A 96 -7.73 -16.24 -14.88
C ILE A 96 -7.42 -17.36 -15.86
N ALA A 97 -6.93 -18.49 -15.35
CA ALA A 97 -6.86 -19.69 -16.17
C ALA A 97 -8.21 -20.42 -16.21
N GLU A 98 -8.40 -21.25 -17.24
CA GLU A 98 -9.62 -22.03 -17.44
C GLU A 98 -10.05 -22.77 -16.16
N ALA A 99 -11.31 -22.56 -15.78
CA ALA A 99 -11.88 -23.25 -14.63
C ALA A 99 -12.19 -24.71 -14.96
N ARG A 100 -12.17 -25.56 -13.92
CA ARG A 100 -12.40 -27.00 -14.02
C ARG A 100 -13.46 -27.45 -13.04
N VAL A 101 -14.26 -28.40 -13.47
CA VAL A 101 -15.25 -29.11 -12.64
C VAL A 101 -14.67 -30.47 -12.27
N ILE A 102 -14.57 -30.74 -10.98
CA ILE A 102 -14.03 -31.99 -10.43
C ILE A 102 -15.16 -32.72 -9.69
N SER A 103 -15.65 -33.82 -10.23
CA SER A 103 -16.66 -34.62 -9.56
C SER A 103 -16.04 -35.39 -8.38
N ILE A 104 -16.62 -35.20 -7.19
CA ILE A 104 -16.22 -35.90 -5.93
C ILE A 104 -17.20 -37.01 -5.55
N GLY A 105 -18.25 -37.21 -6.36
CA GLY A 105 -19.30 -38.21 -6.16
C GLY A 105 -20.49 -37.71 -5.37
N GLY A 106 -21.63 -38.39 -5.46
CA GLY A 106 -22.85 -38.04 -4.74
C GLY A 106 -23.44 -36.68 -5.15
N ASP A 107 -23.44 -36.37 -6.45
CA ASP A 107 -23.92 -35.10 -7.03
C ASP A 107 -23.21 -33.86 -6.48
N ARG A 108 -21.96 -34.02 -6.05
CA ARG A 108 -21.09 -32.93 -5.54
C ARG A 108 -19.86 -32.75 -6.43
N TYR A 109 -19.49 -31.50 -6.55
CA TYR A 109 -18.40 -31.05 -7.44
C TYR A 109 -17.53 -30.04 -6.70
N ASP A 110 -16.22 -30.18 -6.86
CA ASP A 110 -15.28 -29.10 -6.55
C ASP A 110 -15.04 -28.29 -7.83
N LEU A 111 -15.16 -26.96 -7.72
CA LEU A 111 -14.85 -26.04 -8.80
C LEU A 111 -13.49 -25.41 -8.53
N TYR A 112 -12.63 -25.45 -9.52
CA TYR A 112 -11.24 -25.02 -9.41
C TYR A 112 -10.89 -24.08 -10.55
N ALA A 113 -10.17 -23.00 -10.26
CA ALA A 113 -9.51 -22.15 -11.23
C ALA A 113 -8.18 -21.66 -10.66
N THR A 114 -7.29 -21.21 -11.53
CA THR A 114 -6.06 -20.53 -11.13
C THR A 114 -6.21 -19.04 -11.39
N LEU A 115 -5.87 -18.24 -10.37
CA LEU A 115 -5.82 -16.79 -10.44
C LEU A 115 -4.38 -16.33 -10.35
N THR A 116 -3.97 -15.45 -11.28
CA THR A 116 -2.62 -14.90 -11.33
C THR A 116 -2.67 -13.38 -11.20
N ASN A 117 -1.84 -12.84 -10.34
CA ASN A 117 -1.59 -11.41 -10.22
C ASN A 117 -0.28 -11.08 -10.96
N PRO A 118 -0.32 -10.37 -12.09
CA PRO A 118 0.89 -10.00 -12.83
C PRO A 118 1.65 -8.82 -12.22
N ASN A 119 1.10 -8.21 -11.16
CA ASN A 119 1.67 -7.00 -10.57
C ASN A 119 2.67 -7.34 -9.46
N ASP A 120 3.85 -6.74 -9.51
CA ASP A 120 4.91 -6.93 -8.50
C ASP A 120 4.68 -6.04 -7.25
N ASP A 121 4.02 -4.88 -7.41
CA ASP A 121 3.83 -3.87 -6.35
C ASP A 121 2.38 -3.76 -5.85
N TRP A 122 1.49 -4.63 -6.31
CA TRP A 122 0.08 -4.58 -5.95
C TRP A 122 -0.42 -5.94 -5.49
N TRP A 123 -1.08 -5.98 -4.34
CA TRP A 123 -1.91 -7.10 -3.92
C TRP A 123 -3.38 -6.71 -3.97
N ALA A 124 -4.27 -7.68 -3.98
CA ALA A 124 -5.69 -7.40 -4.08
C ALA A 124 -6.54 -8.28 -3.17
N GLU A 125 -7.62 -7.69 -2.66
CA GLU A 125 -8.77 -8.42 -2.16
C GLU A 125 -9.77 -8.58 -3.31
N VAL A 126 -10.29 -9.79 -3.47
CA VAL A 126 -11.14 -10.14 -4.61
C VAL A 126 -12.45 -10.77 -4.12
N ALA A 127 -13.56 -10.30 -4.65
CA ALA A 127 -14.83 -11.02 -4.57
C ALA A 127 -14.99 -11.86 -5.85
N TYR A 128 -15.38 -13.12 -5.71
CA TYR A 128 -15.50 -14.00 -6.86
C TYR A 128 -16.71 -14.94 -6.73
N THR A 129 -17.14 -15.46 -7.89
CA THR A 129 -18.17 -16.49 -8.03
C THR A 129 -17.76 -17.47 -9.13
N PHE A 130 -18.20 -18.70 -9.02
CA PHE A 130 -18.16 -19.63 -10.16
C PHE A 130 -19.50 -19.65 -10.87
N ASN A 131 -19.50 -19.38 -12.16
CA ASN A 131 -20.66 -19.57 -13.02
C ASN A 131 -20.57 -20.95 -13.66
N THR A 132 -21.55 -21.81 -13.41
CA THR A 132 -21.65 -23.13 -14.02
C THR A 132 -22.76 -23.13 -15.05
N ASP A 133 -22.84 -24.18 -15.88
CA ASP A 133 -23.92 -24.40 -16.83
C ASP A 133 -25.32 -24.57 -16.23
N ILE A 134 -25.38 -24.71 -14.89
CA ILE A 134 -26.64 -24.85 -14.14
C ILE A 134 -26.94 -23.71 -13.17
N GLY A 135 -26.01 -22.78 -12.96
CA GLY A 135 -26.17 -21.64 -12.05
C GLY A 135 -24.85 -21.14 -11.49
N ALA A 136 -24.91 -20.08 -10.71
CA ALA A 136 -23.76 -19.49 -10.07
C ALA A 136 -23.65 -19.93 -8.61
N THR A 137 -22.41 -20.00 -8.09
CA THR A 137 -22.16 -20.18 -6.65
C THR A 137 -22.49 -18.91 -5.88
N GLU A 138 -22.52 -18.98 -4.56
CA GLU A 138 -22.51 -17.80 -3.72
C GLU A 138 -21.21 -17.00 -3.92
N SER A 139 -21.26 -15.69 -3.67
CA SER A 139 -20.07 -14.84 -3.76
C SER A 139 -19.14 -15.13 -2.57
N ALA A 140 -17.91 -15.45 -2.88
CA ALA A 140 -16.86 -15.63 -1.89
C ALA A 140 -15.82 -14.50 -2.01
N THR A 141 -15.01 -14.33 -0.96
CA THR A 141 -13.91 -13.35 -0.94
C THR A 141 -12.58 -14.06 -0.72
N GLY A 142 -11.55 -13.50 -1.29
CA GLY A 142 -10.18 -13.98 -1.13
C GLY A 142 -9.18 -12.85 -1.32
N PHE A 143 -7.92 -13.17 -1.34
CA PHE A 143 -6.84 -12.23 -1.62
C PHE A 143 -5.86 -12.85 -2.61
N ILE A 144 -5.05 -12.02 -3.23
CA ILE A 144 -3.91 -12.46 -4.03
C ILE A 144 -2.74 -11.50 -3.82
N LEU A 145 -1.57 -12.07 -3.55
CA LEU A 145 -0.34 -11.31 -3.29
C LEU A 145 0.31 -10.83 -4.60
N PRO A 146 1.28 -9.91 -4.55
CA PRO A 146 2.02 -9.49 -5.73
C PRO A 146 2.74 -10.69 -6.39
N ALA A 147 2.78 -10.71 -7.71
CA ALA A 147 3.40 -11.75 -8.53
C ALA A 147 2.98 -13.20 -8.16
N GLN A 148 1.81 -13.37 -7.54
CA GLN A 148 1.34 -14.67 -7.07
C GLN A 148 0.44 -15.35 -8.10
N GLU A 149 0.61 -16.65 -8.22
CA GLU A 149 -0.35 -17.58 -8.81
C GLU A 149 -0.93 -18.46 -7.70
N LYS A 150 -2.26 -18.53 -7.59
CA LYS A 150 -2.92 -19.34 -6.55
C LYS A 150 -4.19 -20.00 -7.02
N PRO A 151 -4.57 -21.14 -6.40
CA PRO A 151 -5.86 -21.79 -6.63
C PRO A 151 -7.00 -20.96 -6.02
N ILE A 152 -8.09 -20.86 -6.76
CA ILE A 152 -9.40 -20.41 -6.29
C ILE A 152 -10.32 -21.63 -6.37
N VAL A 153 -11.01 -21.92 -5.28
CA VAL A 153 -11.76 -23.17 -5.16
C VAL A 153 -13.10 -22.93 -4.49
N GLU A 154 -14.14 -23.54 -5.06
CA GLU A 154 -15.42 -23.75 -4.40
C GLU A 154 -15.56 -25.24 -4.10
N PHE A 155 -15.72 -25.58 -2.81
CA PHE A 155 -15.78 -26.96 -2.38
C PHE A 155 -17.21 -27.49 -2.27
N ALA A 156 -17.41 -28.72 -2.72
CA ALA A 156 -18.63 -29.49 -2.51
C ALA A 156 -19.90 -28.78 -3.04
N PHE A 157 -19.79 -28.09 -4.20
CA PHE A 157 -20.95 -27.53 -4.88
C PHE A 157 -21.96 -28.64 -5.19
N GLU A 158 -23.16 -28.54 -4.63
CA GLU A 158 -24.21 -29.54 -4.80
C GLU A 158 -25.09 -29.23 -6.00
N SER A 159 -25.40 -30.26 -6.79
CA SER A 159 -26.23 -30.13 -7.96
C SER A 159 -27.01 -31.39 -8.23
N GLY A 160 -28.35 -31.27 -8.38
CA GLY A 160 -29.22 -32.37 -8.77
C GLY A 160 -29.08 -32.80 -10.25
N VAL A 161 -28.27 -32.10 -11.04
CA VAL A 161 -27.95 -32.42 -12.46
C VAL A 161 -26.42 -32.35 -12.65
N PRO A 162 -25.88 -33.12 -13.61
CA PRO A 162 -24.45 -33.09 -13.87
C PRO A 162 -23.96 -31.69 -14.27
N VAL A 163 -22.88 -31.23 -13.64
CA VAL A 163 -22.17 -30.00 -13.99
C VAL A 163 -21.05 -30.31 -14.95
N SER A 164 -21.05 -29.68 -16.12
CA SER A 164 -20.08 -29.98 -17.20
C SER A 164 -19.07 -28.86 -17.43
N SER A 165 -19.39 -27.62 -17.06
CA SER A 165 -18.50 -26.47 -17.21
C SER A 165 -18.64 -25.49 -16.04
N ALA A 166 -17.55 -24.76 -15.78
CA ALA A 166 -17.53 -23.67 -14.84
C ALA A 166 -16.59 -22.59 -15.34
N ASP A 167 -16.91 -21.33 -15.05
CA ASP A 167 -16.09 -20.18 -15.30
C ASP A 167 -15.93 -19.38 -14.00
N LEU A 168 -14.70 -18.98 -13.69
CA LEU A 168 -14.45 -18.08 -12.56
C LEU A 168 -14.75 -16.64 -12.99
N VAL A 169 -15.63 -15.98 -12.26
CA VAL A 169 -15.98 -14.57 -12.48
C VAL A 169 -15.48 -13.76 -11.29
N ILE A 170 -14.59 -12.83 -11.57
CA ILE A 170 -14.12 -11.86 -10.58
C ILE A 170 -15.10 -10.68 -10.57
N GLY A 171 -15.63 -10.38 -9.40
CA GLY A 171 -16.51 -9.25 -9.14
C GLY A 171 -15.71 -7.99 -8.75
N GLU A 172 -15.85 -7.56 -7.50
CA GLU A 172 -15.10 -6.43 -6.97
C GLU A 172 -13.64 -6.81 -6.71
N VAL A 173 -12.73 -5.91 -7.11
CA VAL A 173 -11.28 -6.02 -6.82
C VAL A 173 -10.83 -4.76 -6.11
N ILE A 174 -10.38 -4.91 -4.89
CA ILE A 174 -9.81 -3.82 -4.09
C ILE A 174 -8.29 -3.94 -4.14
N TRP A 175 -7.66 -3.03 -4.86
CA TRP A 175 -6.22 -3.01 -5.02
C TRP A 175 -5.54 -2.25 -3.89
N HIS A 176 -4.48 -2.85 -3.35
CA HIS A 176 -3.61 -2.27 -2.35
C HIS A 176 -2.19 -2.22 -2.89
N ARG A 177 -1.61 -1.03 -2.92
CA ARG A 177 -0.21 -0.87 -3.32
C ARG A 177 0.70 -1.23 -2.16
N VAL A 178 1.75 -1.98 -2.44
CA VAL A 178 2.84 -2.18 -1.48
C VAL A 178 3.52 -0.84 -1.25
N ASP A 179 3.60 -0.41 0.02
CA ASP A 179 4.22 0.87 0.37
C ASP A 179 5.75 0.76 0.31
N PRO A 180 6.41 1.42 -0.66
CA PRO A 180 7.86 1.34 -0.81
C PRO A 180 8.64 1.98 0.34
N HIS A 181 7.98 2.76 1.24
CA HIS A 181 8.60 3.28 2.45
C HIS A 181 8.64 2.26 3.59
N MET A 182 7.78 1.25 3.54
CA MET A 182 7.73 0.17 4.53
C MET A 182 8.41 -1.11 4.03
N ILE A 183 8.32 -1.37 2.72
CA ILE A 183 8.82 -2.56 2.05
C ILE A 183 9.57 -2.10 0.81
N ASP A 184 10.89 -2.00 0.91
CA ASP A 184 11.75 -1.53 -0.18
C ASP A 184 11.73 -2.47 -1.39
N ASP A 185 11.64 -3.77 -1.13
CA ASP A 185 11.62 -4.85 -2.12
C ASP A 185 10.66 -5.96 -1.67
N TYR A 186 9.59 -6.17 -2.45
CA TYR A 186 8.58 -7.17 -2.12
C TYR A 186 9.12 -8.61 -2.22
N GLU A 187 10.00 -8.91 -3.16
CA GLU A 187 10.55 -10.26 -3.32
C GLU A 187 11.33 -10.69 -2.06
N THR A 188 12.16 -9.80 -1.54
CA THR A 188 12.87 -10.02 -0.27
C THR A 188 11.90 -10.17 0.89
N PHE A 189 10.92 -9.28 1.00
CA PHE A 189 9.87 -9.35 2.05
C PHE A 189 9.11 -10.67 1.97
N ALA A 190 8.67 -11.09 0.79
CA ALA A 190 7.96 -12.34 0.59
C ALA A 190 8.83 -13.56 0.96
N SER A 191 10.11 -13.54 0.58
CA SER A 191 11.04 -14.62 0.93
C SER A 191 11.28 -14.76 2.44
N GLU A 192 11.21 -13.67 3.19
CA GLU A 192 11.34 -13.66 4.65
C GLU A 192 10.05 -14.12 5.36
N HIS A 193 8.87 -13.86 4.75
CA HIS A 193 7.57 -14.12 5.38
C HIS A 193 6.86 -15.37 4.86
N LEU A 194 7.16 -15.84 3.66
CA LEU A 194 6.49 -16.98 3.02
C LEU A 194 7.38 -18.21 2.86
N ASN A 195 8.55 -18.26 3.50
CA ASN A 195 9.47 -19.38 3.41
C ASN A 195 8.95 -20.60 4.21
N LEU A 196 7.85 -21.17 3.73
CA LEU A 196 7.26 -22.41 4.21
C LEU A 196 7.72 -23.55 3.32
N VAL A 197 8.70 -24.31 3.76
CA VAL A 197 9.29 -25.41 2.97
C VAL A 197 8.40 -26.64 3.06
N ILE A 198 7.90 -27.10 1.90
CA ILE A 198 7.06 -28.30 1.79
C ILE A 198 7.92 -29.47 1.32
N GLU A 199 7.86 -30.58 2.05
CA GLU A 199 8.61 -31.81 1.75
C GLU A 199 7.69 -33.04 1.83
N ASN A 200 8.10 -34.13 1.16
CA ASN A 200 7.46 -35.45 1.25
C ASN A 200 5.96 -35.45 0.87
N ALA A 201 5.55 -34.56 -0.08
CA ALA A 201 4.19 -34.57 -0.57
C ALA A 201 3.90 -35.86 -1.33
N GLN A 202 2.92 -36.64 -0.87
CA GLN A 202 2.56 -37.93 -1.45
C GLN A 202 1.07 -38.20 -1.36
N PHE A 203 0.57 -39.01 -2.28
CA PHE A 203 -0.80 -39.51 -2.28
C PHE A 203 -0.80 -41.03 -2.37
N THR A 204 -1.61 -41.68 -1.52
CA THR A 204 -1.77 -43.12 -1.50
C THR A 204 -3.24 -43.49 -1.60
N LYS A 205 -3.60 -44.48 -2.41
CA LYS A 205 -4.92 -45.10 -2.37
C LYS A 205 -4.92 -46.24 -1.38
N GLU A 206 -5.87 -46.22 -0.47
CA GLU A 206 -6.08 -47.24 0.53
C GLU A 206 -7.48 -47.87 0.33
N VAL A 207 -7.63 -49.09 0.74
CA VAL A 207 -8.91 -49.82 0.72
C VAL A 207 -9.23 -50.23 2.16
N ASN A 208 -10.39 -49.85 2.64
CA ASN A 208 -10.83 -50.21 3.98
C ASN A 208 -11.42 -51.64 4.03
N VAL A 209 -11.81 -52.07 5.23
CA VAL A 209 -12.36 -53.41 5.49
C VAL A 209 -13.66 -53.67 4.73
N ASN A 210 -14.41 -52.60 4.38
CA ASN A 210 -15.69 -52.67 3.61
C ASN A 210 -15.47 -52.57 2.11
N ASN A 211 -14.22 -52.64 1.64
CA ASN A 211 -13.84 -52.49 0.25
C ASN A 211 -14.14 -51.12 -0.39
N ASP A 212 -14.36 -50.09 0.46
CA ASP A 212 -14.46 -48.72 0.01
C ASP A 212 -13.06 -48.14 -0.15
N ALA A 213 -12.75 -47.60 -1.31
CA ALA A 213 -11.49 -46.94 -1.56
C ALA A 213 -11.49 -45.51 -0.97
N TYR A 214 -10.47 -45.15 -0.26
CA TYR A 214 -10.18 -43.79 0.16
C TYR A 214 -8.73 -43.42 -0.17
N GLY A 215 -8.52 -42.14 -0.39
CA GLY A 215 -7.17 -41.59 -0.62
C GLY A 215 -6.64 -40.94 0.65
N ARG A 216 -5.33 -40.96 0.78
CA ARG A 216 -4.62 -40.22 1.83
C ARG A 216 -3.51 -39.42 1.17
N SER A 217 -3.52 -38.09 1.40
CA SER A 217 -2.37 -37.23 1.11
C SER A 217 -1.65 -36.92 2.42
N SER A 218 -0.33 -36.85 2.35
CA SER A 218 0.49 -36.38 3.44
C SER A 218 1.64 -35.54 2.92
N PHE A 219 2.04 -34.58 3.71
CA PHE A 219 3.23 -33.75 3.47
C PHE A 219 3.74 -33.19 4.78
N THR A 220 4.99 -32.74 4.77
CA THR A 220 5.62 -32.07 5.89
C THR A 220 5.83 -30.62 5.54
N VAL A 221 5.43 -29.70 6.39
CA VAL A 221 5.74 -28.27 6.27
C VAL A 221 6.75 -27.87 7.34
N THR A 222 7.75 -27.09 6.94
CA THR A 222 8.72 -26.48 7.87
C THR A 222 8.68 -24.98 7.71
N ASN A 223 8.38 -24.26 8.78
CA ASN A 223 8.42 -22.80 8.80
C ASN A 223 9.88 -22.32 8.93
N LYS A 224 10.45 -21.80 7.86
CA LYS A 224 11.81 -21.25 7.84
C LYS A 224 11.86 -19.74 8.07
N THR A 225 10.70 -19.12 8.35
CA THR A 225 10.62 -17.69 8.63
C THR A 225 10.94 -17.39 10.10
N ALA A 226 11.19 -16.11 10.40
CA ALA A 226 11.33 -15.64 11.78
C ALA A 226 9.96 -15.46 12.48
N TYR A 227 8.86 -15.64 11.77
CA TYR A 227 7.51 -15.37 12.24
C TYR A 227 6.75 -16.65 12.56
N SER A 228 5.87 -16.59 13.55
CA SER A 228 4.91 -17.64 13.86
C SER A 228 3.53 -17.25 13.36
N TYR A 229 2.78 -18.20 12.83
CA TYR A 229 1.52 -17.93 12.16
C TYR A 229 0.35 -18.63 12.83
N TYR A 230 -0.80 -17.95 12.85
CA TYR A 230 -2.09 -18.53 13.14
C TYR A 230 -2.76 -19.02 11.85
N GLU A 231 -3.37 -20.17 11.90
CA GLU A 231 -4.23 -20.76 10.87
C GLU A 231 -3.65 -20.74 9.45
N PRO A 232 -2.32 -21.04 9.25
CA PRO A 232 -1.80 -21.15 7.90
C PRO A 232 -2.52 -22.27 7.16
N THR A 233 -2.94 -21.94 5.94
CA THR A 233 -3.75 -22.83 5.11
C THR A 233 -2.94 -23.33 3.93
N PHE A 234 -3.20 -24.56 3.50
CA PHE A 234 -2.52 -25.24 2.42
C PHE A 234 -3.55 -25.87 1.48
N TYR A 235 -3.55 -25.47 0.23
CA TYR A 235 -4.26 -26.22 -0.81
C TYR A 235 -3.44 -27.41 -1.26
N VAL A 236 -4.09 -28.54 -1.36
CA VAL A 236 -3.48 -29.79 -1.84
C VAL A 236 -4.11 -30.12 -3.20
N LEU A 237 -3.32 -30.04 -4.24
CA LEU A 237 -3.73 -30.28 -5.60
C LEU A 237 -3.23 -31.65 -6.07
N LEU A 238 -4.14 -32.55 -6.39
CA LEU A 238 -3.82 -33.83 -7.02
C LEU A 238 -3.75 -33.61 -8.52
N LYS A 239 -2.61 -33.89 -9.13
CA LYS A 239 -2.38 -33.71 -10.56
C LYS A 239 -2.28 -35.03 -11.31
N ARG A 240 -2.75 -35.04 -12.54
CA ARG A 240 -2.50 -36.07 -13.55
C ARG A 240 -1.92 -35.40 -14.79
N GLY A 241 -0.60 -35.49 -14.96
CA GLY A 241 0.13 -34.65 -15.90
C GLY A 241 -0.02 -33.15 -15.48
N SER A 242 -0.45 -32.30 -16.41
CA SER A 242 -0.70 -30.86 -16.17
C SER A 242 -2.09 -30.56 -15.59
N SER A 243 -2.97 -31.57 -15.48
CA SER A 243 -4.36 -31.35 -15.09
C SER A 243 -4.56 -31.59 -13.60
N VAL A 244 -5.20 -30.64 -12.91
CA VAL A 244 -5.71 -30.81 -11.55
C VAL A 244 -6.93 -31.71 -11.62
N VAL A 245 -6.91 -32.81 -10.86
CA VAL A 245 -7.96 -33.85 -10.83
C VAL A 245 -8.57 -34.06 -9.44
N GLY A 246 -8.05 -33.34 -8.44
CA GLY A 246 -8.60 -33.29 -7.11
C GLY A 246 -8.02 -32.08 -6.39
N VAL A 247 -8.80 -31.45 -5.54
CA VAL A 247 -8.39 -30.33 -4.71
C VAL A 247 -8.92 -30.51 -3.31
N ASN A 248 -8.13 -30.14 -2.30
CA ASN A 248 -8.55 -30.13 -0.92
C ASN A 248 -7.78 -29.07 -0.15
N ARG A 249 -8.17 -28.81 1.09
CA ARG A 249 -7.57 -27.76 1.92
C ARG A 249 -7.28 -28.29 3.31
N ALA A 250 -6.07 -27.99 3.82
CA ALA A 250 -5.67 -28.24 5.20
C ALA A 250 -5.32 -26.92 5.88
N THR A 251 -5.78 -26.73 7.11
CA THR A 251 -5.43 -25.57 7.93
C THR A 251 -4.83 -26.09 9.23
N LEU A 252 -3.63 -25.61 9.58
CA LEU A 252 -3.04 -25.86 10.90
C LEU A 252 -3.56 -24.78 11.87
N SER A 253 -3.73 -25.12 13.14
CA SER A 253 -4.14 -24.13 14.14
C SER A 253 -3.08 -23.05 14.36
N GLN A 254 -1.82 -23.42 14.25
CA GLN A 254 -0.65 -22.54 14.30
C GLN A 254 0.55 -23.22 13.68
N LEU A 255 1.58 -22.42 13.35
CA LEU A 255 2.87 -22.91 12.90
C LEU A 255 3.95 -21.94 13.40
N GLU A 256 4.72 -22.39 14.41
CA GLU A 256 5.75 -21.56 15.03
C GLU A 256 6.97 -21.38 14.10
N SER A 257 7.75 -20.31 14.37
CA SER A 257 9.04 -20.13 13.71
C SER A 257 9.96 -21.33 13.96
N GLY A 258 10.51 -21.89 12.90
CA GLY A 258 11.36 -23.09 12.94
C GLY A 258 10.62 -24.42 13.16
N GLU A 259 9.30 -24.39 13.36
CA GLU A 259 8.49 -25.60 13.58
C GLU A 259 8.39 -26.44 12.30
N ARG A 260 8.35 -27.76 12.51
CA ARG A 260 8.05 -28.74 11.49
C ARG A 260 6.76 -29.46 11.86
N ALA A 261 5.79 -29.45 10.97
CA ALA A 261 4.50 -30.09 11.15
C ALA A 261 4.22 -31.09 10.02
N ASP A 262 3.70 -32.25 10.39
CA ASP A 262 3.22 -33.25 9.43
C ASP A 262 1.71 -33.09 9.24
N VAL A 263 1.29 -32.92 7.99
CA VAL A 263 -0.10 -32.75 7.60
C VAL A 263 -0.60 -33.99 6.88
N VAL A 264 -1.73 -34.51 7.35
CA VAL A 264 -2.38 -35.69 6.76
C VAL A 264 -3.84 -35.34 6.49
N MET A 265 -4.32 -35.67 5.30
CA MET A 265 -5.74 -35.50 4.92
C MET A 265 -6.26 -36.71 4.17
N ASN A 266 -7.54 -36.96 4.34
CA ASN A 266 -8.23 -38.06 3.67
C ASN A 266 -9.07 -37.52 2.49
N TRP A 267 -9.17 -38.36 1.47
CA TRP A 267 -9.96 -38.13 0.28
C TRP A 267 -11.02 -39.20 0.17
N PHE A 268 -12.24 -38.79 -0.05
CA PHE A 268 -13.41 -39.68 -0.12
C PHE A 268 -14.05 -39.55 -1.49
N GLY A 269 -14.87 -40.53 -1.87
CA GLY A 269 -15.61 -40.55 -3.12
C GLY A 269 -14.78 -41.10 -4.29
N THR A 270 -14.95 -40.51 -5.46
CA THR A 270 -14.30 -40.99 -6.68
C THR A 270 -12.82 -40.57 -6.71
N LEU A 271 -11.91 -41.54 -6.51
CA LEU A 271 -10.49 -41.25 -6.46
C LEU A 271 -9.87 -41.25 -7.87
N PRO A 272 -9.26 -40.15 -8.30
CA PRO A 272 -8.58 -40.07 -9.60
C PRO A 272 -7.27 -40.89 -9.60
N SER A 273 -6.71 -41.11 -10.80
CA SER A 273 -5.30 -41.50 -10.89
C SER A 273 -4.44 -40.25 -10.72
N VAL A 274 -3.48 -40.30 -9.81
CA VAL A 274 -2.62 -39.17 -9.44
C VAL A 274 -1.19 -39.48 -9.85
N SER A 275 -0.53 -38.54 -10.51
CA SER A 275 0.89 -38.61 -10.86
C SER A 275 1.75 -37.71 -9.98
N GLU A 276 1.17 -36.64 -9.42
CA GLU A 276 1.88 -35.62 -8.64
C GLU A 276 0.94 -35.00 -7.60
N VAL A 277 1.51 -34.58 -6.47
CA VAL A 277 0.82 -33.79 -5.44
C VAL A 277 1.52 -32.45 -5.32
N GLU A 278 0.81 -31.40 -5.60
CA GLU A 278 1.29 -30.04 -5.40
C GLU A 278 0.63 -29.41 -4.18
N ILE A 279 1.42 -28.70 -3.40
CA ILE A 279 0.95 -27.99 -2.18
C ILE A 279 1.18 -26.50 -2.39
N VAL A 280 0.11 -25.71 -2.26
CA VAL A 280 0.17 -24.25 -2.35
C VAL A 280 -0.21 -23.67 -1.00
N SER A 281 0.70 -22.95 -0.37
CA SER A 281 0.41 -22.25 0.89
C SER A 281 -0.44 -21.00 0.63
N GLU A 282 -1.43 -20.78 1.48
CA GLU A 282 -2.28 -19.59 1.50
C GLU A 282 -2.09 -18.86 2.82
N LEU A 283 -1.38 -17.74 2.77
CA LEU A 283 -1.09 -16.90 3.92
C LEU A 283 -1.06 -15.42 3.46
N ASN A 284 -1.95 -14.60 4.01
CA ASN A 284 -1.95 -13.16 3.72
C ASN A 284 -0.96 -12.45 4.64
N VAL A 285 0.25 -12.20 4.13
CA VAL A 285 1.32 -11.54 4.91
C VAL A 285 1.04 -10.05 5.21
N PHE A 286 0.04 -9.46 4.56
CA PHE A 286 -0.43 -8.09 4.84
C PHE A 286 -1.51 -8.03 5.92
N ASP A 287 -2.10 -9.17 6.29
CA ASP A 287 -3.02 -9.27 7.41
C ASP A 287 -2.26 -9.52 8.72
N LEU A 288 -2.23 -8.50 9.57
CA LEU A 288 -1.53 -8.60 10.86
C LEU A 288 -2.12 -9.65 11.80
N SER A 289 -3.36 -10.08 11.59
CA SER A 289 -4.01 -11.09 12.42
C SER A 289 -3.46 -12.50 12.22
N VAL A 290 -2.76 -12.76 11.11
CA VAL A 290 -2.14 -14.06 10.86
C VAL A 290 -0.86 -14.29 11.68
N TYR A 291 -0.25 -13.21 12.19
CA TYR A 291 0.98 -13.30 12.96
C TYR A 291 0.70 -13.59 14.44
N LYS A 292 1.41 -14.54 14.99
CA LYS A 292 1.38 -14.82 16.41
C LYS A 292 2.35 -13.91 17.15
N ALA A 293 1.86 -13.23 18.21
CA ALA A 293 2.72 -12.41 19.05
C ALA A 293 3.79 -13.27 19.75
N LEU A 294 5.03 -12.75 19.84
CA LEU A 294 6.10 -13.40 20.58
C LEU A 294 5.72 -13.50 22.07
N GLU A 295 6.01 -14.64 22.70
CA GLU A 295 5.83 -14.81 24.14
C GLU A 295 6.68 -13.78 24.91
N GLY A 296 6.03 -12.91 25.69
CA GLY A 296 6.68 -11.86 26.48
C GLY A 296 6.36 -10.43 26.06
N GLU A 297 5.78 -10.20 24.91
CA GLU A 297 5.13 -8.91 24.64
C GLU A 297 3.78 -8.84 25.36
N SER A 298 3.56 -7.73 26.09
CA SER A 298 2.30 -7.52 26.83
C SER A 298 1.14 -7.78 25.85
N THR A 299 0.21 -8.61 26.27
CA THR A 299 -1.04 -8.97 25.58
C THR A 299 -1.93 -7.75 25.29
N ARG A 300 -1.43 -6.76 24.57
CA ARG A 300 -2.27 -5.82 23.84
C ARG A 300 -2.62 -6.50 22.54
N ASP A 301 -3.84 -7.04 22.53
CA ASP A 301 -4.43 -7.67 21.36
C ASP A 301 -4.21 -6.76 20.14
N THR A 302 -3.36 -7.18 19.22
CA THR A 302 -3.08 -6.44 17.98
C THR A 302 -4.31 -6.33 17.10
N ARG A 303 -5.34 -7.17 17.34
CA ARG A 303 -6.64 -7.14 16.66
C ARG A 303 -7.44 -5.85 16.93
N GLU A 304 -7.20 -5.15 18.05
CA GLU A 304 -7.90 -3.89 18.36
C GLU A 304 -7.31 -2.65 17.66
N ARG A 305 -6.12 -2.72 17.09
CA ARG A 305 -5.46 -1.54 16.47
C ARG A 305 -5.89 -1.26 15.02
N VAL A 306 -6.52 -2.21 14.35
CA VAL A 306 -6.90 -2.07 12.93
C VAL A 306 -8.17 -1.22 12.74
N PHE A 307 -8.95 -1.00 13.80
CA PHE A 307 -10.25 -0.28 13.73
C PHE A 307 -10.24 1.17 14.23
N GLN A 308 -9.07 1.79 14.48
CA GLN A 308 -8.98 3.18 14.92
C GLN A 308 -8.10 4.04 14.00
N ARG A 309 -8.40 4.04 12.69
CA ARG A 309 -7.99 5.13 11.79
C ARG A 309 -9.03 5.36 10.72
#